data_11c4fd3ecfe812195faa8114b00e762e
#
_entry.id   11c4fd3ecfe812195faa8114b00e762e
#
_cell.length_a   1.000
_cell.length_b   1.000
_cell.length_c   1.000
_cell.angle_alpha   90.00
_cell.angle_beta   90.00
_cell.angle_gamma   90.00
#
_symmetry.space_group_name_H-M   'P 1'
#
loop_
_entity.id
_entity.type
_entity.pdbx_description
1 polymer ?
#
loop_
_entity_poly.entity_id
_entity_poly.type
_entity_poly.pdbx_seq_one_letter_code
_entity_poly.pdbx_strand_id
1 'polypeptide(L)'
;MLAPYSSTLSVILNENGGIIDDTVITKHATDAFYVVTNASRRERDLTWFKQKLEEWNASEKAQNGRVEMEILENWGLLALQGPTTVFCLACDSIVNILSISQDLKQRPTFKLLHHMTCAV
;
A
#
# COMPACT_ATOMS: atom_id res chain seq x y z
N MET A 1 -1.34 3.70 18.41
CA MET A 1 -2.13 2.84 17.50
C MET A 1 -2.48 3.66 16.29
N LEU A 2 -2.33 3.13 15.07
CA LEU A 2 -2.60 3.86 13.83
C LEU A 2 -4.12 4.13 13.71
N ALA A 3 -4.51 5.38 13.45
CA ALA A 3 -5.92 5.74 13.24
C ALA A 3 -6.43 5.19 11.89
N PRO A 4 -7.74 4.94 11.73
CA PRO A 4 -8.29 4.57 10.43
C PRO A 4 -7.93 5.59 9.35
N TYR A 5 -7.59 5.12 8.15
CA TYR A 5 -7.17 5.91 7.00
C TYR A 5 -5.89 6.73 7.20
N SER A 6 -5.11 6.46 8.26
CA SER A 6 -3.78 7.04 8.40
C SER A 6 -2.70 6.07 7.96
N SER A 7 -1.61 6.65 7.45
CA SER A 7 -0.46 5.90 6.92
C SER A 7 0.79 6.19 7.74
N THR A 8 1.69 5.24 7.77
CA THR A 8 3.02 5.39 8.36
C THR A 8 4.06 4.76 7.46
N LEU A 9 5.22 5.41 7.38
CA LEU A 9 6.41 4.81 6.82
C LEU A 9 6.92 3.76 7.81
N SER A 10 7.28 2.60 7.30
CA SER A 10 7.78 1.47 8.08
C SER A 10 8.88 0.74 7.32
N VAL A 11 9.46 -0.27 7.94
CA VAL A 11 10.48 -1.12 7.34
C VAL A 11 10.17 -2.59 7.58
N ILE A 12 10.52 -3.42 6.61
CA ILE A 12 10.50 -4.87 6.72
C ILE A 12 11.87 -5.31 7.22
N LEU A 13 11.91 -6.03 8.33
CA LEU A 13 13.15 -6.48 8.97
C LEU A 13 13.34 -7.99 8.83
N ASN A 14 14.58 -8.41 8.70
CA ASN A 14 14.96 -9.80 8.89
C ASN A 14 15.14 -10.13 10.39
N GLU A 15 15.41 -11.38 10.71
CA GLU A 15 15.54 -11.88 12.08
C GLU A 15 16.72 -11.26 12.85
N ASN A 16 17.72 -10.75 12.13
CA ASN A 16 18.88 -10.09 12.71
C ASN A 16 18.71 -8.56 12.82
N GLY A 17 17.52 -8.04 12.54
CA GLY A 17 17.23 -6.62 12.56
C GLY A 17 17.71 -5.83 11.33
N GLY A 18 18.23 -6.53 10.29
CA GLY A 18 18.60 -5.91 9.03
C GLY A 18 17.37 -5.53 8.19
N ILE A 19 17.43 -4.39 7.53
CA ILE A 19 16.34 -3.90 6.67
C ILE A 19 16.30 -4.71 5.37
N ILE A 20 15.15 -5.34 5.11
CA ILE A 20 14.84 -6.03 3.85
C ILE A 20 14.39 -5.00 2.82
N ASP A 21 13.36 -4.19 3.17
CA ASP A 21 12.82 -3.11 2.36
C ASP A 21 12.09 -2.08 3.22
N ASP A 22 11.80 -0.91 2.66
CA ASP A 22 10.89 0.06 3.25
C ASP A 22 9.45 -0.15 2.72
N THR A 23 8.48 0.31 3.48
CA THR A 23 7.07 0.12 3.15
C THR A 23 6.22 1.24 3.72
N VAL A 24 5.09 1.51 3.10
CA VAL A 24 4.04 2.38 3.65
C VAL A 24 2.86 1.52 4.06
N ILE A 25 2.49 1.60 5.32
CA ILE A 25 1.37 0.86 5.90
C ILE A 25 0.24 1.82 6.18
N THR A 26 -0.92 1.58 5.58
CA THR A 26 -2.14 2.35 5.80
C THR A 26 -3.17 1.49 6.51
N LYS A 27 -3.73 1.97 7.61
CA LYS A 27 -4.86 1.30 8.24
C LYS A 27 -6.13 1.59 7.44
N HIS A 28 -6.63 0.57 6.74
CA HIS A 28 -7.81 0.71 5.87
C HIS A 28 -9.12 0.50 6.64
N ALA A 29 -9.16 -0.46 7.56
CA ALA A 29 -10.31 -0.75 8.41
C ALA A 29 -9.85 -1.17 9.81
N THR A 30 -10.77 -1.62 10.65
CA THR A 30 -10.44 -2.07 12.01
C THR A 30 -9.43 -3.23 11.99
N ASP A 31 -9.57 -4.12 11.03
CA ASP A 31 -8.85 -5.38 10.87
C ASP A 31 -8.13 -5.51 9.51
N ALA A 32 -8.10 -4.45 8.71
CA ALA A 32 -7.49 -4.46 7.39
C ALA A 32 -6.44 -3.36 7.23
N PHE A 33 -5.31 -3.73 6.62
CA PHE A 33 -4.21 -2.85 6.30
C PHE A 33 -3.91 -2.92 4.80
N TYR A 34 -3.66 -1.76 4.22
CA TYR A 34 -3.11 -1.64 2.89
C TYR A 34 -1.61 -1.39 3.00
N VAL A 35 -0.82 -2.25 2.35
CA VAL A 35 0.64 -2.23 2.44
C VAL A 35 1.22 -1.99 1.05
N VAL A 36 2.05 -0.97 0.92
CA VAL A 36 2.75 -0.64 -0.31
C VAL A 36 4.23 -0.94 -0.14
N THR A 37 4.78 -1.75 -1.05
CA THR A 37 6.20 -2.09 -1.11
C THR A 37 6.81 -1.67 -2.44
N ASN A 38 8.13 -1.77 -2.58
CA ASN A 38 8.82 -1.37 -3.79
C ASN A 38 8.68 -2.40 -4.91
N ALA A 39 8.28 -1.96 -6.10
CA ALA A 39 8.09 -2.84 -7.26
C ALA A 39 9.36 -3.63 -7.62
N SER A 40 10.54 -3.04 -7.46
CA SER A 40 11.83 -3.68 -7.73
C SER A 40 12.18 -4.81 -6.76
N ARG A 41 11.52 -4.86 -5.60
CA ARG A 41 11.72 -5.86 -4.54
C ARG A 41 10.56 -6.84 -4.40
N ARG A 42 9.56 -6.74 -5.26
CA ARG A 42 8.28 -7.45 -5.17
C ARG A 42 8.41 -8.92 -4.81
N GLU A 43 9.25 -9.68 -5.51
CA GLU A 43 9.38 -11.13 -5.28
C GLU A 43 9.95 -11.46 -3.89
N ARG A 44 10.92 -10.67 -3.44
CA ARG A 44 11.55 -10.83 -2.12
C ARG A 44 10.57 -10.50 -1.01
N ASP A 45 9.86 -9.39 -1.14
CA ASP A 45 8.89 -8.92 -0.15
C ASP A 45 7.71 -9.88 -0.03
N LEU A 46 7.17 -10.33 -1.16
CA LEU A 46 6.08 -11.31 -1.18
C LEU A 46 6.50 -12.64 -0.56
N THR A 47 7.72 -13.10 -0.81
CA THR A 47 8.26 -14.32 -0.18
C THR A 47 8.32 -14.16 1.33
N TRP A 48 8.84 -13.03 1.81
CA TRP A 48 8.92 -12.73 3.24
C TRP A 48 7.52 -12.66 3.89
N PHE A 49 6.58 -11.95 3.27
CA PHE A 49 5.20 -11.85 3.78
C PHE A 49 4.53 -13.22 3.85
N LYS A 50 4.64 -14.04 2.81
CA LYS A 50 4.06 -15.40 2.80
C LYS A 50 4.63 -16.25 3.93
N GLN A 51 5.94 -16.26 4.09
CA GLN A 51 6.61 -16.99 5.16
C GLN A 51 6.11 -16.54 6.54
N LYS A 52 6.07 -15.22 6.81
CA LYS A 52 5.62 -14.69 8.10
C LYS A 52 4.13 -14.92 8.37
N LEU A 53 3.30 -14.91 7.34
CA LEU A 53 1.88 -15.27 7.45
C LEU A 53 1.69 -16.76 7.77
N GLU A 54 2.45 -17.64 7.15
CA GLU A 54 2.43 -19.08 7.45
C GLU A 54 2.87 -19.34 8.87
N GLU A 55 3.99 -18.75 9.31
CA GLU A 55 4.48 -18.84 10.69
C GLU A 55 3.44 -18.35 11.70
N TRP A 56 2.81 -17.21 11.43
CA TRP A 56 1.77 -16.66 12.30
C TRP A 56 0.55 -17.57 12.37
N ASN A 57 0.01 -17.98 11.22
CA ASN A 57 -1.20 -18.78 11.12
C ASN A 57 -1.03 -20.21 11.67
N ALA A 58 0.21 -20.71 11.72
CA ALA A 58 0.55 -21.99 12.36
C ALA A 58 0.77 -21.85 13.88
N SER A 59 0.92 -20.63 14.40
CA SER A 59 1.18 -20.41 15.82
C SER A 59 -0.09 -20.45 16.65
N GLU A 60 0.03 -20.74 17.95
CA GLU A 60 -1.09 -20.67 18.89
C GLU A 60 -1.71 -19.27 19.01
N LYS A 61 -0.97 -18.22 18.60
CA LYS A 61 -1.45 -16.83 18.59
C LYS A 61 -2.56 -16.59 17.58
N ALA A 62 -2.68 -17.43 16.55
CA ALA A 62 -3.73 -17.35 15.54
C ALA A 62 -5.12 -17.79 16.05
N GLN A 63 -5.24 -18.24 17.31
CA GLN A 63 -6.54 -18.56 17.94
C GLN A 63 -7.51 -17.36 17.94
N ASN A 64 -6.99 -16.13 17.85
CA ASN A 64 -7.79 -14.89 17.77
C ASN A 64 -8.17 -14.48 16.35
N GLY A 65 -7.85 -15.28 15.35
CA GLY A 65 -8.14 -15.05 13.94
C GLY A 65 -6.93 -15.28 13.02
N ARG A 66 -7.19 -15.88 11.88
CA ARG A 66 -6.18 -16.04 10.82
C ARG A 66 -5.96 -14.71 10.13
N VAL A 67 -4.74 -14.48 9.69
CA VAL A 67 -4.40 -13.34 8.85
C VAL A 67 -4.31 -13.81 7.40
N GLU A 68 -4.94 -13.07 6.51
CA GLU A 68 -4.94 -13.33 5.06
C GLU A 68 -4.28 -12.17 4.33
N MET A 69 -3.71 -12.45 3.17
CA MET A 69 -3.09 -11.45 2.31
C MET A 69 -3.67 -11.57 0.90
N GLU A 70 -4.14 -10.45 0.38
CA GLU A 70 -4.55 -10.30 -1.01
C GLU A 70 -3.52 -9.45 -1.77
N ILE A 71 -3.13 -9.90 -2.96
CA ILE A 71 -2.23 -9.16 -3.84
C ILE A 71 -3.06 -8.46 -4.90
N LEU A 72 -2.99 -7.13 -4.94
CA LEU A 72 -3.77 -6.30 -5.85
C LEU A 72 -3.06 -6.16 -7.21
N GLU A 73 -3.05 -7.23 -8.00
CA GLU A 73 -2.28 -7.36 -9.25
C GLU A 73 -2.61 -6.29 -10.31
N ASN A 74 -3.87 -5.82 -10.33
CA ASN A 74 -4.34 -4.88 -11.35
C ASN A 74 -4.36 -3.42 -10.86
N TRP A 75 -3.70 -3.14 -9.74
CA TRP A 75 -3.64 -1.80 -9.17
C TRP A 75 -2.32 -1.14 -9.55
N GLY A 76 -2.41 0.15 -9.87
CA GLY A 76 -1.25 1.02 -10.04
C GLY A 76 -1.17 2.06 -8.94
N LEU A 77 0.03 2.50 -8.61
CA LEU A 77 0.28 3.59 -7.70
C LEU A 77 0.89 4.76 -8.48
N LEU A 78 0.30 5.94 -8.32
CA LEU A 78 0.82 7.19 -8.86
C LEU A 78 1.08 8.17 -7.72
N ALA A 79 2.31 8.59 -7.55
CA ALA A 79 2.69 9.62 -6.59
C ALA A 79 2.52 11.00 -7.20
N LEU A 80 1.52 11.76 -6.72
CA LEU A 80 1.34 13.16 -7.06
C LEU A 80 2.00 14.02 -6.00
N GLN A 81 3.03 14.78 -6.38
CA GLN A 81 3.81 15.59 -5.44
C GLN A 81 4.31 16.88 -6.10
N GLY A 82 4.57 17.90 -5.29
CA GLY A 82 5.06 19.20 -5.75
C GLY A 82 4.18 20.37 -5.30
N PRO A 83 4.66 21.62 -5.48
CA PRO A 83 3.99 22.81 -4.93
C PRO A 83 2.57 23.04 -5.49
N THR A 84 2.27 22.54 -6.69
CA THR A 84 0.98 22.71 -7.36
C THR A 84 0.05 21.49 -7.25
N THR A 85 0.45 20.47 -6.52
CA THR A 85 -0.29 19.19 -6.43
C THR A 85 -1.71 19.38 -5.92
N VAL A 86 -1.90 20.21 -4.89
CA VAL A 86 -3.23 20.51 -4.33
C VAL A 86 -4.13 21.15 -5.39
N PHE A 87 -3.57 22.03 -6.23
CA PHE A 87 -4.30 22.67 -7.30
C PHE A 87 -4.70 21.66 -8.40
N CYS A 88 -3.81 20.76 -8.76
CA CYS A 88 -4.08 19.68 -9.72
C CYS A 88 -5.14 18.70 -9.20
N LEU A 89 -5.16 18.43 -7.88
CA LEU A 89 -6.17 17.58 -7.25
C LEU A 89 -7.55 18.29 -7.16
N ALA A 90 -7.56 19.60 -6.97
CA ALA A 90 -8.78 20.39 -6.88
C ALA A 90 -9.42 20.71 -8.24
N CYS A 91 -8.65 20.71 -9.31
CA CYS A 91 -9.16 20.83 -10.66
C CYS A 91 -9.48 19.45 -11.22
N ASP A 92 -10.61 19.30 -11.93
CA ASP A 92 -11.00 18.08 -12.68
C ASP A 92 -9.96 17.61 -13.72
N SER A 93 -8.81 18.27 -13.76
CA SER A 93 -7.65 17.99 -14.63
C SER A 93 -7.06 16.59 -14.38
N ILE A 94 -7.28 15.97 -13.23
CA ILE A 94 -6.86 14.57 -12.99
C ILE A 94 -7.60 13.62 -13.93
N VAL A 95 -8.87 13.89 -14.20
CA VAL A 95 -9.67 13.11 -15.16
C VAL A 95 -9.03 13.18 -16.56
N ASN A 96 -8.44 14.32 -16.92
CA ASN A 96 -7.73 14.49 -18.17
C ASN A 96 -6.36 13.80 -18.20
N ILE A 97 -5.61 13.79 -17.10
CA ILE A 97 -4.34 13.03 -17.00
C ILE A 97 -4.60 11.53 -17.09
N LEU A 98 -5.66 11.04 -16.46
CA LEU A 98 -6.10 9.65 -16.57
C LEU A 98 -6.69 9.30 -17.94
N SER A 99 -7.20 10.29 -18.70
CA SER A 99 -7.72 10.09 -20.04
C SER A 99 -6.63 10.01 -21.12
N ILE A 100 -5.42 10.49 -20.84
CA ILE A 100 -4.30 10.48 -21.80
C ILE A 100 -3.74 9.07 -22.00
N SER A 101 -3.84 8.16 -21.02
CA SER A 101 -3.49 6.76 -21.25
C SER A 101 -4.75 5.95 -21.56
N GLN A 102 -5.00 5.75 -22.85
CA GLN A 102 -6.10 4.85 -23.30
C GLN A 102 -5.93 3.43 -22.76
N ASP A 103 -4.72 3.04 -22.42
CA ASP A 103 -4.38 1.76 -21.78
C ASP A 103 -4.90 1.64 -20.33
N LEU A 104 -5.03 2.76 -19.61
CA LEU A 104 -5.58 2.76 -18.24
C LEU A 104 -7.12 2.62 -18.23
N LYS A 105 -7.80 2.96 -19.32
CA LYS A 105 -9.26 2.79 -19.46
C LYS A 105 -9.69 1.32 -19.55
N GLN A 106 -8.80 0.43 -19.94
CA GLN A 106 -9.07 -1.01 -20.03
C GLN A 106 -8.78 -1.77 -18.73
N ARG A 107 -8.23 -1.11 -17.70
CA ARG A 107 -7.97 -1.72 -16.40
C ARG A 107 -9.08 -1.35 -15.42
N PRO A 108 -9.83 -2.31 -14.88
CA PRO A 108 -11.11 -2.05 -14.20
C PRO A 108 -11.03 -1.33 -12.86
N THR A 109 -9.85 -0.99 -12.33
CA THR A 109 -9.82 -0.39 -11.00
C THR A 109 -8.61 0.52 -10.78
N PHE A 110 -8.75 1.79 -11.12
CA PHE A 110 -7.86 2.83 -10.58
C PHE A 110 -8.56 3.44 -9.37
N LYS A 111 -8.17 3.07 -8.16
CA LYS A 111 -8.59 3.79 -6.96
C LYS A 111 -7.50 4.80 -6.63
N LEU A 112 -7.85 6.07 -6.77
CA LEU A 112 -7.04 7.17 -6.25
C LEU A 112 -7.06 7.07 -4.72
N LEU A 113 -5.95 6.70 -4.12
CA LEU A 113 -5.80 6.75 -2.67
C LEU A 113 -5.62 8.22 -2.27
N HIS A 114 -6.75 8.90 -2.02
CA HIS A 114 -6.79 10.26 -1.54
C HIS A 114 -6.53 10.27 -0.03
N HIS A 115 -5.28 10.15 0.37
CA HIS A 115 -4.86 10.52 1.72
C HIS A 115 -3.37 10.91 1.74
N MET A 116 -3.08 12.11 1.29
CA MET A 116 -1.90 12.81 1.79
C MET A 116 -2.38 13.83 2.84
N THR A 117 -2.42 13.44 4.09
CA THR A 117 -2.34 14.43 5.16
C THR A 117 -0.92 14.96 5.17
N CYS A 118 -0.70 16.13 4.56
CA CYS A 118 0.48 16.92 4.83
C CYS A 118 0.41 17.34 6.31
N ALA A 119 1.15 16.67 7.18
CA ALA A 119 1.53 17.24 8.46
C ALA A 119 2.66 18.23 8.15
N VAL A 120 2.41 19.54 8.37
CA VAL A 120 3.41 20.61 8.47
C VAL A 120 4.12 20.48 9.80
#